data_416ba7dfc3f25cfccb8ffc9d4fe2d3da
#
_entry.id   416ba7dfc3f25cfccb8ffc9d4fe2d3da
#
_cell.length_a   1.000
_cell.length_b   1.000
_cell.length_c   1.000
_cell.angle_alpha   90.00
_cell.angle_beta   90.00
_cell.angle_gamma   90.00
#
_symmetry.space_group_name_H-M   'P 1'
#
loop_
_entity.id
_entity.type
_entity.pdbx_description
1 polymer ?
#
loop_
_entity_poly.entity_id
_entity_poly.type
_entity_poly.pdbx_seq_one_letter_code
_entity_poly.pdbx_strand_id
1 'polypeptide(L)'
;MKIIVLKFGGTSVGTTDRIKNVAKIIAKYKKKYNVIVLSSAMSGVTNNLINLSKKISKNFSDSEYDVLVSSGEQVSCALISGELINKGFNSRSWMSWQIPINTVGKYKLKYIDKIHLDCNVNKQ
;
A
#
# COMPACT_ATOMS: atom_id res chain seq x y z
N MET A 1 20.75 -12.07 0.08
CA MET A 1 19.52 -12.91 -0.07
C MET A 1 18.79 -12.51 -1.35
N LYS A 2 18.15 -13.45 -2.04
CA LYS A 2 17.29 -13.13 -3.20
C LYS A 2 16.08 -12.28 -2.76
N ILE A 3 15.59 -11.43 -3.65
CA ILE A 3 14.38 -10.61 -3.42
C ILE A 3 13.16 -11.39 -3.92
N ILE A 4 12.07 -11.33 -3.16
CA ILE A 4 10.75 -11.79 -3.58
C ILE A 4 9.74 -10.67 -3.39
N VAL A 5 8.82 -10.53 -4.35
CA VAL A 5 7.70 -9.60 -4.27
C VAL A 5 6.42 -10.39 -3.99
N LEU A 6 5.71 -10.04 -2.93
CA LEU A 6 4.43 -10.63 -2.55
C LEU A 6 3.33 -9.59 -2.71
N LYS A 7 2.31 -9.90 -3.50
CA LYS A 7 1.15 -9.01 -3.72
C LYS A 7 -0.09 -9.59 -3.04
N PHE A 8 -0.73 -8.78 -2.19
CA PHE A 8 -1.98 -9.11 -1.51
C PHE A 8 -3.10 -8.20 -1.97
N GLY A 9 -4.18 -8.78 -2.50
CA GLY A 9 -5.38 -8.05 -2.90
C GLY A 9 -6.27 -7.70 -1.71
N GLY A 10 -7.26 -6.83 -1.92
CA GLY A 10 -8.13 -6.30 -0.87
C GLY A 10 -8.87 -7.37 -0.05
N THR A 11 -9.26 -8.49 -0.68
CA THR A 11 -9.86 -9.62 0.05
C THR A 11 -8.87 -10.31 0.98
N SER A 12 -7.60 -10.40 0.62
CA SER A 12 -6.56 -11.00 1.45
C SER A 12 -6.23 -10.16 2.69
N VAL A 13 -6.47 -8.86 2.64
CA VAL A 13 -6.25 -7.91 3.74
C VAL A 13 -7.56 -7.32 4.28
N GLY A 14 -8.70 -7.93 3.98
CA GLY A 14 -10.03 -7.37 4.22
C GLY A 14 -10.45 -7.23 5.69
N THR A 15 -9.78 -7.92 6.61
CA THR A 15 -10.01 -7.83 8.06
C THR A 15 -8.70 -7.84 8.82
N THR A 16 -8.72 -7.43 10.08
CA THR A 16 -7.54 -7.48 10.97
C THR A 16 -6.99 -8.90 11.12
N ASP A 17 -7.83 -9.91 11.17
CA ASP A 17 -7.38 -11.31 11.26
C ASP A 17 -6.71 -11.77 9.96
N ARG A 18 -7.21 -11.31 8.81
CA ARG A 18 -6.55 -11.56 7.52
C ARG A 18 -5.21 -10.85 7.43
N ILE A 19 -5.09 -9.63 7.94
CA ILE A 19 -3.79 -8.92 8.05
C ILE A 19 -2.81 -9.69 8.90
N LYS A 20 -3.22 -10.22 10.06
CA LYS A 20 -2.38 -11.08 10.90
C LYS A 20 -1.95 -12.36 10.15
N ASN A 21 -2.85 -12.94 9.34
CA ASN A 21 -2.50 -14.10 8.52
C ASN A 21 -1.50 -13.75 7.40
N VAL A 22 -1.69 -12.62 6.72
CA VAL A 22 -0.73 -12.09 5.73
C VAL A 22 0.64 -11.90 6.37
N ALA A 23 0.72 -11.31 7.57
CA ALA A 23 1.98 -11.16 8.29
C ALA A 23 2.65 -12.52 8.61
N LYS A 24 1.88 -13.58 8.95
CA LYS A 24 2.41 -14.93 9.12
C LYS A 24 3.00 -15.49 7.81
N ILE A 25 2.34 -15.23 6.68
CA ILE A 25 2.84 -15.65 5.36
C ILE A 25 4.16 -14.94 5.05
N ILE A 26 4.20 -13.62 5.20
CA ILE A 26 5.40 -12.81 4.97
C ILE A 26 6.57 -13.30 5.83
N ALA A 27 6.31 -13.56 7.11
CA ALA A 27 7.31 -14.07 8.06
C ALA A 27 7.97 -15.38 7.60
N LYS A 28 7.20 -16.28 6.95
CA LYS A 28 7.76 -17.54 6.40
C LYS A 28 8.74 -17.25 5.26
N TYR A 29 8.41 -16.32 4.36
CA TYR A 29 9.28 -15.96 3.24
C TYR A 29 10.51 -15.16 3.70
N LYS A 30 10.38 -14.32 4.72
CA LYS A 30 11.49 -13.51 5.26
C LYS A 30 12.65 -14.34 5.76
N LYS A 31 12.44 -15.61 6.12
CA LYS A 31 13.51 -16.54 6.51
C LYS A 31 14.51 -16.84 5.39
N LYS A 32 14.10 -16.69 4.13
CA LYS A 32 14.90 -17.08 2.95
C LYS A 32 15.12 -15.95 1.95
N TYR A 33 14.33 -14.85 2.06
CA TYR A 33 14.29 -13.80 1.06
C TYR A 33 14.29 -12.40 1.70
N ASN A 34 14.75 -11.41 0.95
CA ASN A 34 14.36 -10.03 1.16
C ASN A 34 12.96 -9.84 0.56
N VAL A 35 11.98 -9.47 1.37
CA VAL A 35 10.58 -9.45 0.97
C VAL A 35 10.13 -8.02 0.71
N ILE A 36 9.60 -7.79 -0.48
CA ILE A 36 8.85 -6.58 -0.84
C ILE A 36 7.37 -6.96 -0.86
N VAL A 37 6.54 -6.18 -0.17
CA VAL A 37 5.09 -6.43 -0.09
C VAL A 37 4.34 -5.32 -0.81
N LEU A 38 3.42 -5.71 -1.70
CA LEU A 38 2.45 -4.81 -2.31
C LEU A 38 1.07 -5.16 -1.76
N SER A 39 0.40 -4.19 -1.16
CA SER A 39 -0.94 -4.36 -0.59
C SER A 39 -1.94 -3.44 -1.25
N SER A 40 -3.15 -3.94 -1.48
CA SER A 40 -4.32 -3.12 -1.81
C SER A 40 -4.97 -2.59 -0.53
N ALA A 41 -5.90 -1.65 -0.68
CA ALA A 41 -6.81 -1.27 0.40
C ALA A 41 -7.60 -2.48 0.91
N MET A 42 -8.04 -2.43 2.15
CA MET A 42 -8.90 -3.45 2.74
C MET A 42 -10.23 -3.53 1.98
N SER A 43 -10.84 -4.71 1.94
CA SER A 43 -12.11 -4.93 1.23
C SER A 43 -13.17 -3.92 1.68
N GLY A 44 -13.83 -3.28 0.70
CA GLY A 44 -14.88 -2.28 0.93
C GLY A 44 -14.38 -0.86 1.25
N VAL A 45 -13.13 -0.68 1.66
CA VAL A 45 -12.60 0.65 2.06
C VAL A 45 -12.64 1.61 0.88
N THR A 46 -12.14 1.22 -0.29
CA THR A 46 -12.16 2.07 -1.50
C THR A 46 -13.57 2.52 -1.84
N ASN A 47 -14.55 1.60 -1.82
CA ASN A 47 -15.95 1.94 -2.10
C ASN A 47 -16.53 2.91 -1.05
N ASN A 48 -16.16 2.75 0.22
CA ASN A 48 -16.58 3.68 1.27
C ASN A 48 -16.01 5.08 1.05
N LEU A 49 -14.74 5.20 0.69
CA LEU A 49 -14.09 6.47 0.39
C LEU A 49 -14.73 7.16 -0.83
N ILE A 50 -15.02 6.40 -1.88
CA ILE A 50 -15.76 6.90 -3.06
C ILE A 50 -17.14 7.39 -2.66
N ASN A 51 -17.86 6.66 -1.82
CA ASN A 51 -19.17 7.07 -1.36
C ASN A 51 -19.13 8.34 -0.51
N LEU A 52 -18.07 8.52 0.31
CA LEU A 52 -17.86 9.75 1.08
C LEU A 52 -17.69 10.96 0.15
N SER A 53 -16.85 10.87 -0.88
CA SER A 53 -16.66 11.97 -1.85
C SER A 53 -17.97 12.38 -2.51
N LYS A 54 -18.77 11.39 -2.94
CA LYS A 54 -20.09 11.63 -3.58
C LYS A 54 -21.10 12.29 -2.64
N LYS A 55 -21.05 12.00 -1.33
CA LYS A 55 -21.92 12.64 -0.32
C LYS A 55 -21.55 14.10 -0.09
N ILE A 56 -20.27 14.47 -0.25
CA ILE A 56 -19.80 15.86 -0.10
C ILE A 56 -20.18 16.68 -1.33
N SER A 57 -19.90 16.16 -2.53
CA SER A 57 -20.21 16.89 -3.78
C SER A 57 -20.33 15.93 -4.95
N LYS A 58 -21.30 16.23 -5.85
CA LYS A 58 -21.40 15.52 -7.14
C LYS A 58 -20.21 15.85 -8.06
N ASN A 59 -19.62 17.03 -7.89
CA ASN A 59 -18.47 17.53 -8.65
C ASN A 59 -17.23 17.57 -7.73
N PHE A 60 -16.95 16.48 -7.02
CA PHE A 60 -15.78 16.38 -6.17
C PHE A 60 -14.49 16.47 -7.01
N SER A 61 -13.55 17.30 -6.57
CA SER A 61 -12.28 17.52 -7.30
C SER A 61 -11.53 16.21 -7.54
N ASP A 62 -11.06 16.01 -8.78
CA ASP A 62 -10.31 14.79 -9.13
C ASP A 62 -8.98 14.69 -8.37
N SER A 63 -8.31 15.82 -8.09
CA SER A 63 -7.08 15.82 -7.27
C SER A 63 -7.34 15.35 -5.84
N GLU A 64 -8.40 15.88 -5.23
CA GLU A 64 -8.78 15.50 -3.87
C GLU A 64 -9.35 14.06 -3.80
N TYR A 65 -9.99 13.61 -4.88
CA TYR A 65 -10.42 12.23 -5.00
C TYR A 65 -9.22 11.26 -5.00
N ASP A 66 -8.17 11.56 -5.76
CA ASP A 66 -6.96 10.74 -5.78
C ASP A 66 -6.30 10.66 -4.39
N VAL A 67 -6.23 11.80 -3.67
CA VAL A 67 -5.75 11.85 -2.28
C VAL A 67 -6.60 10.97 -1.37
N LEU A 68 -7.93 11.16 -1.43
CA LEU A 68 -8.88 10.43 -0.59
C LEU A 68 -8.77 8.91 -0.82
N VAL A 69 -8.86 8.46 -2.06
CA VAL A 69 -8.89 7.03 -2.39
C VAL A 69 -7.57 6.35 -2.05
N SER A 70 -6.43 7.01 -2.29
CA SER A 70 -5.10 6.44 -1.98
C SER A 70 -4.85 6.22 -0.49
N SER A 71 -5.62 6.85 0.39
CA SER A 71 -5.50 6.64 1.84
C SER A 71 -5.84 5.21 2.27
N GLY A 72 -6.65 4.50 1.50
CA GLY A 72 -7.04 3.12 1.81
C GLY A 72 -5.86 2.15 1.80
N GLU A 73 -4.95 2.28 0.85
CA GLU A 73 -3.73 1.48 0.76
C GLU A 73 -2.75 1.82 1.88
N GLN A 74 -2.69 3.08 2.30
CA GLN A 74 -1.84 3.52 3.42
C GLN A 74 -2.21 2.81 4.71
N VAL A 75 -3.51 2.66 4.98
CA VAL A 75 -4.01 1.95 6.17
C VAL A 75 -3.55 0.49 6.16
N SER A 76 -3.77 -0.23 5.07
CA SER A 76 -3.39 -1.65 4.98
C SER A 76 -1.87 -1.87 5.09
N CYS A 77 -1.07 -1.01 4.44
CA CYS A 77 0.39 -1.06 4.54
C CYS A 77 0.88 -0.84 5.97
N ALA A 78 0.33 0.16 6.67
CA ALA A 78 0.69 0.46 8.05
C ALA A 78 0.32 -0.70 9.00
N LEU A 79 -0.88 -1.29 8.84
CA LEU A 79 -1.33 -2.42 9.66
C LEU A 79 -0.46 -3.67 9.46
N ILE A 80 -0.10 -4.00 8.21
CA ILE A 80 0.79 -5.14 7.91
C ILE A 80 2.17 -4.89 8.52
N SER A 81 2.73 -3.69 8.33
CA SER A 81 4.05 -3.34 8.86
C SER A 81 4.06 -3.38 10.40
N GLY A 82 3.04 -2.81 11.04
CA GLY A 82 2.89 -2.82 12.49
C GLY A 82 2.81 -4.24 13.06
N GLU A 83 2.04 -5.13 12.42
CA GLU A 83 1.95 -6.54 12.85
C GLU A 83 3.28 -7.29 12.66
N LEU A 84 4.04 -6.99 11.59
CA LEU A 84 5.37 -7.57 11.40
C LEU A 84 6.36 -7.09 12.46
N ILE A 85 6.34 -5.80 12.81
CA ILE A 85 7.17 -5.24 13.89
C ILE A 85 6.81 -5.91 15.22
N ASN A 86 5.52 -6.04 15.52
CA ASN A 86 5.05 -6.76 16.73
C ASN A 86 5.54 -8.21 16.81
N LYS A 87 5.80 -8.83 15.67
CA LYS A 87 6.40 -10.19 15.57
C LYS A 87 7.93 -10.20 15.55
N GLY A 88 8.58 -9.07 15.80
CA GLY A 88 10.04 -8.95 15.86
C GLY A 88 10.74 -8.83 14.51
N PHE A 89 10.02 -8.55 13.43
CA PHE A 89 10.63 -8.32 12.13
C PHE A 89 10.89 -6.83 11.91
N ASN A 90 12.07 -6.49 11.36
CA ASN A 90 12.30 -5.15 10.85
C ASN A 90 11.44 -4.93 9.60
N SER A 91 10.43 -4.08 9.71
CA SER A 91 9.46 -3.77 8.65
C SER A 91 9.17 -2.28 8.62
N ARG A 92 8.92 -1.75 7.44
CA ARG A 92 8.52 -0.35 7.23
C ARG A 92 7.50 -0.27 6.10
N SER A 93 6.44 0.51 6.31
CA SER A 93 5.55 0.90 5.24
C SER A 93 6.18 2.03 4.42
N TRP A 94 6.09 1.91 3.09
CA TRP A 94 6.56 2.90 2.14
C TRP A 94 5.39 3.45 1.34
N MET A 95 5.27 4.76 1.31
CA MET A 95 4.26 5.44 0.52
C MET A 95 4.86 5.83 -0.84
N SER A 96 4.01 5.97 -1.86
CA SER A 96 4.46 6.25 -3.23
C SER A 96 5.32 7.51 -3.36
N TRP A 97 5.04 8.54 -2.55
CA TRP A 97 5.86 9.77 -2.54
C TRP A 97 7.21 9.61 -1.84
N GLN A 98 7.41 8.58 -1.05
CA GLN A 98 8.71 8.22 -0.47
C GLN A 98 9.55 7.39 -1.44
N ILE A 99 8.91 6.78 -2.43
CA ILE A 99 9.54 6.07 -3.54
C ILE A 99 9.31 6.93 -4.78
N PRO A 100 10.35 7.48 -5.44
CA PRO A 100 10.17 8.40 -6.55
C PRO A 100 9.55 7.71 -7.78
N ILE A 101 8.23 7.56 -7.78
CA ILE A 101 7.43 7.06 -8.90
C ILE A 101 6.75 8.25 -9.54
N ASN A 102 7.24 8.67 -10.72
CA ASN A 102 6.65 9.76 -11.46
C ASN A 102 5.51 9.26 -12.34
N THR A 103 4.43 10.01 -12.36
CA THR A 103 3.27 9.73 -13.20
C THR A 103 2.95 10.94 -14.08
N VAL A 104 2.44 10.69 -15.28
CA VAL A 104 1.96 11.72 -16.20
C VAL A 104 0.50 11.43 -16.57
N GLY A 105 -0.21 12.46 -17.01
CA GLY A 105 -1.62 12.36 -17.38
C GLY A 105 -2.53 13.14 -16.44
N LYS A 106 -3.84 13.12 -16.75
CA LYS A 106 -4.87 13.73 -15.91
C LYS A 106 -5.12 12.87 -14.67
N TYR A 107 -5.58 13.48 -13.57
CA TYR A 107 -6.07 12.74 -12.39
C TYR A 107 -7.05 11.64 -12.83
N LYS A 108 -7.05 10.52 -12.12
CA LYS A 108 -7.75 9.26 -12.43
C LYS A 108 -7.28 8.51 -13.69
N LEU A 109 -6.54 9.18 -14.61
CA LEU A 109 -6.06 8.61 -15.87
C LEU A 109 -4.52 8.67 -15.96
N LYS A 110 -3.84 8.70 -14.83
CA LYS A 110 -2.38 8.74 -14.77
C LYS A 110 -1.78 7.38 -15.12
N TYR A 111 -0.64 7.42 -15.79
CA TYR A 111 0.21 6.27 -16.02
C TYR A 111 1.63 6.54 -15.51
N ILE A 112 2.35 5.46 -15.19
CA ILE A 112 3.73 5.57 -14.70
C ILE A 112 4.61 5.99 -15.87
N ASP A 113 5.30 7.12 -15.71
CA ASP A 113 6.28 7.64 -16.66
C ASP A 113 7.68 7.12 -16.30
N LYS A 114 8.09 7.31 -15.05
CA LYS A 114 9.43 6.95 -14.60
C LYS A 114 9.43 6.49 -13.15
N ILE A 115 10.23 5.46 -12.88
CA ILE A 115 10.56 5.04 -11.52
C ILE A 115 12.05 5.32 -11.31
N HIS A 116 12.38 6.10 -10.29
CA HIS A 116 13.75 6.35 -9.90
C HIS A 116 14.24 5.21 -9.01
N LEU A 117 15.24 4.46 -9.48
CA LEU A 117 15.79 3.29 -8.78
C LEU A 117 16.86 3.63 -7.74
N ASP A 118 17.33 4.88 -7.71
CA ASP A 118 18.42 5.34 -6.84
C ASP A 118 17.96 5.70 -5.42
N CYS A 119 16.86 5.13 -4.96
CA CYS A 119 16.45 5.26 -3.57
C CYS A 119 17.47 4.54 -2.69
N ASN A 120 18.36 5.28 -2.05
CA ASN A 120 19.18 4.76 -0.97
C ASN A 120 18.31 4.40 0.24
N VAL A 121 17.66 3.26 0.15
CA VAL A 121 16.76 2.70 1.18
C VAL A 121 17.53 2.34 2.46
N ASN A 122 18.86 2.42 2.42
CA ASN A 122 19.75 1.97 3.50
C ASN A 122 20.16 3.09 4.49
N LYS A 123 19.61 4.29 4.39
CA LYS A 123 20.05 5.44 5.23
C LYS A 123 18.93 6.02 6.10
N GLN A 124 18.14 5.18 6.76
CA GLN A 124 17.39 5.67 7.95
C GLN A 124 17.10 4.51 8.90
#